data_9e29b427a5a3e2b82da7d2f06e0fcce1
#
_entry.id   9e29b427a5a3e2b82da7d2f06e0fcce1
#
_cell.length_a   1.000
_cell.length_b   1.000
_cell.length_c   1.000
_cell.angle_alpha   90.00
_cell.angle_beta   90.00
_cell.angle_gamma   90.00
#
_symmetry.space_group_name_H-M   'P 1'
#
loop_
_entity.id
_entity.type
_entity.pdbx_description
1 polymer ?
#
loop_
_entity_poly.entity_id
_entity_poly.type
_entity_poly.pdbx_seq_one_letter_code
_entity_poly.pdbx_strand_id
1 'polypeptide(L)'
;MSDLLERLRKRGWRMTAQRRVVAEVLDGDHVHLTADEVHARAARRLPEISRATVYNTLHELVNQGEVVEVSTDTRAKRYDPNAHRPHHHLLCTRCGAMRDVHPTGDPLVDLPHSQTFGFTVSEVEMTYRGICPACAGGRSAGEAAPAG
;
A
#
# COMPACT_ATOMS: atom_id res chain seq x y z
N MET A 1 3.12 8.53 -11.30
CA MET A 1 3.89 7.28 -11.46
C MET A 1 4.64 6.98 -10.19
N SER A 2 4.59 5.76 -9.75
CA SER A 2 5.49 5.32 -8.69
C SER A 2 6.92 5.33 -9.24
N ASP A 3 7.81 5.90 -8.48
CA ASP A 3 9.22 6.02 -8.82
C ASP A 3 10.10 5.30 -7.78
N LEU A 4 9.54 4.25 -7.20
CA LEU A 4 10.19 3.48 -6.14
C LEU A 4 11.59 3.03 -6.53
N LEU A 5 11.74 2.45 -7.71
CA LEU A 5 13.05 1.99 -8.21
C LEU A 5 14.06 3.13 -8.32
N GLU A 6 13.62 4.28 -8.79
CA GLU A 6 14.48 5.45 -8.91
C GLU A 6 14.91 5.98 -7.54
N ARG A 7 13.97 6.07 -6.59
CA ARG A 7 14.28 6.47 -5.21
C ARG A 7 15.28 5.52 -4.55
N LEU A 8 15.12 4.22 -4.74
CA LEU A 8 16.03 3.22 -4.20
C LEU A 8 17.44 3.34 -4.80
N ARG A 9 17.53 3.60 -6.11
CA ARG A 9 18.82 3.84 -6.77
C ARG A 9 19.49 5.10 -6.23
N LYS A 10 18.75 6.18 -6.06
CA LYS A 10 19.28 7.43 -5.50
C LYS A 10 19.79 7.26 -4.07
N ARG A 11 19.18 6.38 -3.29
CA ARG A 11 19.65 6.04 -1.94
C ARG A 11 20.88 5.14 -1.93
N GLY A 12 21.28 4.60 -3.06
CA GLY A 12 22.35 3.63 -3.11
C GLY A 12 21.97 2.25 -2.56
N TRP A 13 20.66 1.92 -2.57
CA TRP A 13 20.20 0.62 -2.09
C TRP A 13 20.75 -0.49 -2.98
N ARG A 14 21.37 -1.50 -2.35
CA ARG A 14 21.96 -2.61 -3.09
C ARG A 14 20.89 -3.42 -3.81
N MET A 15 20.93 -3.36 -5.13
CA MET A 15 19.92 -3.99 -6.00
C MET A 15 20.35 -5.40 -6.38
N THR A 16 20.07 -6.38 -5.52
CA THR A 16 20.19 -7.81 -5.88
C THR A 16 19.02 -8.21 -6.77
N ALA A 17 19.14 -9.37 -7.46
CA ALA A 17 18.04 -9.88 -8.30
C ALA A 17 16.74 -10.03 -7.51
N GLN A 18 16.81 -10.55 -6.28
CA GLN A 18 15.64 -10.75 -5.42
C GLN A 18 15.02 -9.42 -4.99
N ARG A 19 15.83 -8.45 -4.56
CA ARG A 19 15.38 -7.11 -4.17
C ARG A 19 14.76 -6.36 -5.34
N ARG A 20 15.38 -6.48 -6.51
CA ARG A 20 14.87 -5.85 -7.74
C ARG A 20 13.48 -6.37 -8.07
N VAL A 21 13.26 -7.66 -8.06
CA VAL A 21 11.97 -8.26 -8.40
C VAL A 21 10.88 -7.80 -7.42
N VAL A 22 11.16 -7.78 -6.13
CA VAL A 22 10.21 -7.29 -5.12
C VAL A 22 9.88 -5.80 -5.36
N ALA A 23 10.89 -4.97 -5.59
CA ALA A 23 10.68 -3.55 -5.84
C ALA A 23 9.89 -3.30 -7.14
N GLU A 24 10.17 -4.05 -8.20
CA GLU A 24 9.44 -3.96 -9.46
C GLU A 24 7.96 -4.39 -9.34
N VAL A 25 7.68 -5.40 -8.53
CA VAL A 25 6.30 -5.83 -8.25
C VAL A 25 5.51 -4.74 -7.53
N LEU A 26 6.17 -4.00 -6.62
CA LEU A 26 5.55 -2.89 -5.90
C LEU A 26 5.49 -1.59 -6.70
N ASP A 27 6.37 -1.42 -7.69
CA ASP A 27 6.50 -0.16 -8.43
C ASP A 27 5.27 0.08 -9.31
N GLY A 28 4.44 1.01 -8.90
CA GLY A 28 3.21 1.36 -9.61
C GLY A 28 2.33 2.31 -8.81
N ASP A 29 1.39 2.93 -9.48
CA ASP A 29 0.37 3.73 -8.82
C ASP A 29 -0.75 2.80 -8.31
N HIS A 30 -1.31 3.13 -7.16
CA HIS A 30 -2.43 2.39 -6.57
C HIS A 30 -2.12 0.91 -6.26
N VAL A 31 -0.87 0.60 -5.99
CA VAL A 31 -0.45 -0.75 -5.61
C VAL A 31 -0.59 -0.94 -4.10
N HIS A 32 -1.42 -1.89 -3.70
CA HIS A 32 -1.64 -2.25 -2.30
C HIS A 32 -1.67 -3.76 -2.19
N LEU A 33 -0.49 -4.38 -2.12
CA LEU A 33 -0.34 -5.82 -2.12
C LEU A 33 0.00 -6.35 -0.74
N THR A 34 -0.56 -7.51 -0.41
CA THR A 34 -0.09 -8.29 0.74
C THR A 34 1.27 -8.93 0.44
N ALA A 35 1.98 -9.34 1.48
CA ALA A 35 3.26 -10.02 1.29
C ALA A 35 3.12 -11.32 0.47
N ASP A 36 2.04 -12.06 0.66
CA ASP A 36 1.76 -13.26 -0.13
C ASP A 36 1.49 -12.96 -1.61
N GLU A 37 0.77 -11.87 -1.89
CA GLU A 37 0.56 -11.41 -3.27
C GLU A 37 1.87 -10.94 -3.92
N VAL A 38 2.72 -10.24 -3.18
CA VAL A 38 4.05 -9.86 -3.64
C VAL A 38 4.88 -11.09 -3.96
N HIS A 39 4.89 -12.08 -3.06
CA HIS A 39 5.60 -13.34 -3.28
C HIS A 39 5.10 -14.06 -4.53
N ALA A 40 3.78 -14.19 -4.68
CA ALA A 40 3.19 -14.87 -5.83
C ALA A 40 3.60 -14.22 -7.16
N ARG A 41 3.61 -12.88 -7.22
CA ARG A 41 4.02 -12.15 -8.42
C ARG A 41 5.53 -12.22 -8.65
N ALA A 42 6.32 -12.09 -7.59
CA ALA A 42 7.78 -12.19 -7.67
C ALA A 42 8.23 -13.59 -8.12
N ALA A 43 7.57 -14.62 -7.63
CA ALA A 43 7.89 -16.01 -7.99
C ALA A 43 7.63 -16.34 -9.46
N ARG A 44 6.76 -15.61 -10.15
CA ARG A 44 6.58 -15.75 -11.61
C ARG A 44 7.83 -15.36 -12.39
N ARG A 45 8.61 -14.43 -11.85
CA ARG A 45 9.81 -13.88 -12.49
C ARG A 45 11.08 -14.51 -11.94
N LEU A 46 11.06 -14.91 -10.68
CA LEU A 46 12.17 -15.53 -9.97
C LEU A 46 11.63 -16.68 -9.12
N PRO A 47 11.44 -17.89 -9.73
CA PRO A 47 10.76 -19.00 -9.07
C PRO A 47 11.38 -19.47 -7.75
N GLU A 48 12.70 -19.28 -7.58
CA GLU A 48 13.42 -19.69 -6.38
C GLU A 48 13.32 -18.70 -5.21
N ILE A 49 12.65 -17.55 -5.39
CA ILE A 49 12.51 -16.58 -4.31
C ILE A 49 11.68 -17.16 -3.16
N SER A 50 12.20 -17.07 -1.95
CA SER A 50 11.50 -17.55 -0.77
C SER A 50 10.56 -16.50 -0.20
N ARG A 51 9.54 -16.94 0.54
CA ARG A 51 8.67 -16.05 1.30
C ARG A 51 9.45 -15.22 2.32
N ALA A 52 10.42 -15.85 3.00
CA ALA A 52 11.27 -15.15 3.97
C ALA A 52 12.03 -14.00 3.32
N THR A 53 12.57 -14.18 2.13
CA THR A 53 13.27 -13.13 1.38
C THR A 53 12.31 -11.98 1.03
N VAL A 54 11.09 -12.28 0.60
CA VAL A 54 10.08 -11.26 0.31
C VAL A 54 9.74 -10.47 1.58
N TYR A 55 9.44 -11.13 2.69
CA TYR A 55 9.15 -10.47 3.96
C TYR A 55 10.30 -9.60 4.44
N ASN A 56 11.53 -10.11 4.39
CA ASN A 56 12.70 -9.35 4.82
C ASN A 56 12.92 -8.11 3.95
N THR A 57 12.71 -8.22 2.64
CA THR A 57 12.83 -7.10 1.71
C THR A 57 11.75 -6.06 1.97
N LEU A 58 10.49 -6.47 2.16
CA LEU A 58 9.39 -5.56 2.49
C LEU A 58 9.65 -4.83 3.81
N HIS A 59 10.12 -5.53 4.84
CA HIS A 59 10.48 -4.94 6.12
C HIS A 59 11.58 -3.88 5.96
N GLU A 60 12.60 -4.16 5.18
CA GLU A 60 13.67 -3.22 4.90
C GLU A 60 13.16 -1.96 4.22
N LEU A 61 12.29 -2.11 3.21
CA LEU A 61 11.69 -0.98 2.49
C LEU A 61 10.81 -0.12 3.41
N VAL A 62 10.06 -0.73 4.31
CA VAL A 62 9.26 -0.01 5.31
C VAL A 62 10.17 0.75 6.27
N ASN A 63 11.22 0.12 6.79
CA ASN A 63 12.17 0.75 7.70
C ASN A 63 12.89 1.94 7.07
N GLN A 64 13.12 1.91 5.77
CA GLN A 64 13.72 3.01 5.02
C GLN A 64 12.73 4.12 4.68
N GLY A 65 11.44 3.95 4.96
CA GLY A 65 10.40 4.92 4.64
C GLY A 65 10.03 5.00 3.16
N GLU A 66 10.40 4.01 2.36
CA GLU A 66 10.09 3.95 0.93
C GLU A 66 8.77 3.25 0.62
N VAL A 67 8.30 2.45 1.54
CA VAL A 67 7.03 1.74 1.47
C VAL A 67 6.30 1.91 2.80
N VAL A 68 5.01 2.10 2.74
CA VAL A 68 4.14 2.18 3.93
C VAL A 68 3.42 0.86 4.11
N GLU A 69 3.42 0.38 5.35
CA GLU A 69 2.63 -0.77 5.76
C GLU A 69 1.24 -0.28 6.19
N VAL A 70 0.21 -0.73 5.50
CA VAL A 70 -1.18 -0.38 5.79
C VAL A 70 -1.87 -1.57 6.43
N SER A 71 -2.32 -1.39 7.68
CA SER A 71 -3.07 -2.41 8.42
C SER A 71 -4.55 -2.12 8.33
N THR A 72 -5.33 -3.14 7.99
CA THR A 72 -6.78 -3.04 7.93
C THR A 72 -7.42 -4.11 8.81
N ASP A 73 -7.66 -3.77 10.06
CA ASP A 73 -8.33 -4.63 11.05
C ASP A 73 -7.73 -6.05 11.15
N THR A 74 -8.54 -7.05 10.80
CA THR A 74 -8.19 -8.47 10.92
C THR A 74 -7.53 -9.05 9.68
N ARG A 75 -7.40 -8.26 8.61
CA ARG A 75 -6.84 -8.73 7.34
C ARG A 75 -5.33 -8.55 7.31
N ALA A 76 -4.68 -9.28 6.40
CA ALA A 76 -3.24 -9.18 6.18
C ALA A 76 -2.84 -7.74 5.84
N LYS A 77 -1.68 -7.34 6.34
CA LYS A 77 -1.08 -6.03 6.03
C LYS A 77 -0.83 -5.88 4.54
N ARG A 78 -1.02 -4.67 4.04
CA ARG A 78 -0.74 -4.31 2.65
C ARG A 78 0.41 -3.32 2.60
N TYR A 79 1.12 -3.34 1.50
CA TYR A 79 2.33 -2.52 1.30
C TYR A 79 2.09 -1.55 0.16
N ASP A 80 2.33 -0.27 0.43
CA ASP A 80 2.07 0.84 -0.48
C ASP A 80 3.38 1.56 -0.80
N PRO A 81 3.83 1.58 -2.06
CA PRO A 81 5.07 2.27 -2.45
C PRO A 81 4.92 3.79 -2.54
N ASN A 82 3.71 4.34 -2.39
CA ASN A 82 3.45 5.78 -2.48
C ASN A 82 3.63 6.49 -1.13
N ALA A 83 4.70 6.16 -0.42
CA ALA A 83 4.98 6.63 0.94
C ALA A 83 5.18 8.16 1.05
N HIS A 84 5.56 8.82 -0.04
CA HIS A 84 5.91 10.24 -0.03
C HIS A 84 4.79 11.18 -0.49
N ARG A 85 3.64 10.62 -0.84
CA ARG A 85 2.47 11.41 -1.25
C ARG A 85 1.36 11.28 -0.22
N PRO A 86 0.89 12.39 0.37
CA PRO A 86 -0.28 12.33 1.25
C PRO A 86 -1.48 11.76 0.48
N HIS A 87 -2.05 10.70 0.99
CA HIS A 87 -3.25 10.11 0.43
C HIS A 87 -4.00 9.35 1.52
N HIS A 88 -5.25 9.06 1.24
CA HIS A 88 -6.13 8.28 2.10
C HIS A 88 -6.57 7.02 1.37
N HIS A 89 -7.28 6.15 2.02
CA HIS A 89 -7.62 4.85 1.46
C HIS A 89 -9.13 4.60 1.45
N LEU A 90 -9.57 3.91 0.43
CA LEU A 90 -10.93 3.37 0.29
C LEU A 90 -10.83 1.85 0.31
N LEU A 91 -11.49 1.21 1.27
CA LEU A 91 -11.39 -0.23 1.53
C LEU A 91 -12.74 -0.91 1.34
N CYS A 92 -12.76 -1.99 0.57
CA CYS A 92 -13.90 -2.88 0.52
C CYS A 92 -13.86 -3.85 1.71
N THR A 93 -14.91 -3.85 2.54
CA THR A 93 -14.96 -4.71 3.71
C THR A 93 -15.23 -6.17 3.39
N ARG A 94 -15.67 -6.49 2.17
CA ARG A 94 -15.88 -7.87 1.74
C ARG A 94 -14.65 -8.52 1.13
N CYS A 95 -14.09 -7.92 0.09
CA CYS A 95 -12.98 -8.53 -0.64
C CYS A 95 -11.61 -7.96 -0.25
N GLY A 96 -11.54 -6.88 0.53
CA GLY A 96 -10.29 -6.24 0.91
C GLY A 96 -9.65 -5.40 -0.18
N ALA A 97 -10.31 -5.18 -1.32
CA ALA A 97 -9.80 -4.29 -2.36
C ALA A 97 -9.58 -2.89 -1.78
N MET A 98 -8.45 -2.28 -2.12
CA MET A 98 -8.06 -0.97 -1.60
C MET A 98 -7.67 -0.05 -2.73
N ARG A 99 -8.05 1.23 -2.60
CA ARG A 99 -7.67 2.29 -3.52
C ARG A 99 -7.20 3.52 -2.78
N ASP A 100 -6.30 4.26 -3.39
CA ASP A 100 -5.93 5.59 -2.93
C ASP A 100 -7.06 6.57 -3.28
N VAL A 101 -7.40 7.43 -2.35
CA VAL A 101 -8.39 8.49 -2.56
C VAL A 101 -7.85 9.82 -2.01
N HIS A 102 -8.31 10.89 -2.61
CA HIS A 102 -7.91 12.25 -2.25
C HIS A 102 -9.18 13.04 -1.88
N PRO A 103 -9.57 13.03 -0.61
CA PRO A 103 -10.74 13.78 -0.18
C PRO A 103 -10.53 15.28 -0.39
N THR A 104 -11.61 15.99 -0.62
CA THR A 104 -11.57 17.46 -0.64
C THR A 104 -11.50 18.00 0.78
N GLY A 105 -10.83 19.14 0.95
CA GLY A 105 -10.62 19.75 2.25
C GLY A 105 -9.31 19.31 2.92
N ASP A 106 -9.12 19.75 4.14
CA ASP A 106 -7.93 19.43 4.94
C ASP A 106 -8.35 18.78 6.26
N PRO A 107 -8.26 17.44 6.37
CA PRO A 107 -8.65 16.74 7.59
C PRO A 107 -7.85 17.16 8.84
N LEU A 108 -6.64 17.68 8.68
CA LEU A 108 -5.86 18.20 9.81
C LEU A 108 -6.52 19.40 10.48
N VAL A 109 -7.15 20.26 9.67
CA VAL A 109 -7.82 21.48 10.15
C VAL A 109 -9.18 21.16 10.76
N ASP A 110 -9.78 20.07 10.35
CA ASP A 110 -11.15 19.68 10.75
C ASP A 110 -11.23 19.08 12.16
N LEU A 111 -10.09 18.77 12.79
CA LEU A 111 -10.09 18.31 14.17
C LEU A 111 -10.22 19.50 15.12
N PRO A 112 -11.31 19.62 15.90
CA PRO A 112 -11.46 20.71 16.85
C PRO A 112 -10.33 20.73 17.86
N HIS A 113 -9.85 21.92 18.22
CA HIS A 113 -8.77 22.07 19.18
C HIS A 113 -9.07 21.41 20.54
N SER A 114 -10.33 21.41 20.95
CA SER A 114 -10.78 20.72 22.16
C SER A 114 -10.58 19.22 22.16
N GLN A 115 -10.40 18.61 20.98
CA GLN A 115 -10.21 17.18 20.83
C GLN A 115 -8.76 16.80 20.52
N THR A 116 -7.84 17.71 20.52
CA THR A 116 -6.42 17.41 20.34
C THR A 116 -5.72 16.96 21.62
N PHE A 117 -6.33 17.23 22.78
CA PHE A 117 -5.78 16.85 24.10
C PHE A 117 -4.32 17.29 24.29
N GLY A 118 -3.94 18.44 23.73
CA GLY A 118 -2.59 18.96 23.82
C GLY A 118 -1.58 18.38 22.84
N PHE A 119 -2.00 17.45 21.97
CA PHE A 119 -1.12 16.92 20.93
C PHE A 119 -0.91 17.93 19.80
N THR A 120 0.31 17.98 19.31
CA THR A 120 0.60 18.67 18.04
C THR A 120 0.40 17.66 16.92
N VAL A 121 -0.73 17.77 16.21
CA VAL A 121 -1.07 16.83 15.13
C VAL A 121 -0.31 17.24 13.87
N SER A 122 0.47 16.31 13.32
CA SER A 122 1.29 16.54 12.13
C SER A 122 0.72 15.92 10.85
N GLU A 123 -0.08 14.87 10.99
CA GLU A 123 -0.62 14.16 9.83
C GLU A 123 -1.93 13.46 10.18
N VAL A 124 -2.73 13.20 9.16
CA VAL A 124 -3.99 12.47 9.25
C VAL A 124 -4.02 11.39 8.16
N GLU A 125 -4.41 10.19 8.55
CA GLU A 125 -4.72 9.11 7.62
C GLU A 125 -6.17 8.70 7.83
N MET A 126 -6.95 8.66 6.74
CA MET A 126 -8.34 8.23 6.78
C MET A 126 -8.53 6.98 5.92
N THR A 127 -9.31 6.05 6.44
CA THR A 127 -9.75 4.87 5.69
C THR A 127 -11.26 4.89 5.58
N TYR A 128 -11.75 5.04 4.35
CA TYR A 128 -13.17 4.94 4.04
C TYR A 128 -13.50 3.46 3.81
N ARG A 129 -14.50 2.96 4.48
CA ARG A 129 -14.92 1.56 4.43
C ARG A 129 -16.27 1.43 3.76
N GLY A 130 -16.38 0.50 2.84
CA GLY A 130 -17.64 0.27 2.12
C GLY A 130 -17.60 -1.04 1.35
N ILE A 131 -18.52 -1.17 0.41
CA ILE A 131 -18.65 -2.34 -0.44
C ILE A 131 -18.31 -1.92 -1.88
N CYS A 132 -17.34 -2.57 -2.49
CA CYS A 132 -16.97 -2.26 -3.88
C CYS A 132 -18.08 -2.69 -4.86
N PRO A 133 -18.12 -2.10 -6.07
CA PRO A 133 -19.15 -2.42 -7.06
C PRO A 133 -19.23 -3.91 -7.40
N ALA A 134 -18.10 -4.59 -7.49
CA ALA A 134 -18.05 -6.03 -7.77
C ALA A 134 -18.74 -6.84 -6.66
N CYS A 135 -18.47 -6.53 -5.38
CA CYS A 135 -19.12 -7.20 -4.26
C CYS A 135 -20.59 -6.83 -4.11
N ALA A 136 -20.95 -5.58 -4.37
CA ALA A 136 -22.35 -5.13 -4.34
C ALA A 136 -23.19 -5.78 -5.45
N GLY A 137 -22.59 -6.04 -6.61
CA GLY A 137 -23.22 -6.74 -7.73
C GLY A 137 -23.22 -8.27 -7.61
N GLY A 138 -22.70 -8.84 -6.51
CA GLY A 138 -22.62 -10.29 -6.32
C GLY A 138 -21.50 -10.95 -7.14
N ARG A 139 -20.57 -10.18 -7.69
CA ARG A 139 -19.41 -10.68 -8.45
C ARG A 139 -18.29 -11.10 -7.51
N SER A 140 -17.52 -12.11 -7.93
CA SER A 140 -16.36 -12.56 -7.17
C SER A 140 -15.22 -11.56 -7.22
N ALA A 141 -14.39 -11.55 -6.18
CA ALA A 141 -13.27 -10.62 -6.01
C ALA A 141 -12.19 -10.68 -7.12
N GLY A 142 -12.30 -11.60 -8.07
CA GLY A 142 -11.35 -11.78 -9.17
C GLY A 142 -11.63 -10.95 -10.42
N GLU A 143 -12.80 -10.31 -10.53
CA GLU A 143 -13.09 -9.44 -11.66
C GLU A 143 -12.75 -7.99 -11.30
N ALA A 144 -11.67 -7.49 -11.89
CA ALA A 144 -11.30 -6.10 -11.74
C ALA A 144 -12.46 -5.21 -12.23
N ALA A 145 -12.97 -4.37 -11.34
CA ALA A 145 -13.89 -3.32 -11.77
C ALA A 145 -13.16 -2.41 -12.76
N PRO A 146 -13.78 -2.03 -13.87
CA PRO A 146 -13.18 -1.06 -14.75
C PRO A 146 -12.87 0.21 -13.96
N ALA A 147 -11.67 0.75 -14.21
CA ALA A 147 -11.27 2.01 -13.60
C ALA A 147 -12.28 3.09 -14.06
N GLY A 148 -13.10 3.54 -13.14
CA GLY A 148 -14.03 4.64 -13.33
C GLY A 148 -13.52 5.87 -12.63
#